data_6864586bf852d876471776d5316e6e92
#
_entry.id   6864586bf852d876471776d5316e6e92
#
_cell.length_a   1.000
_cell.length_b   1.000
_cell.length_c   1.000
_cell.angle_alpha   90.00
_cell.angle_beta   90.00
_cell.angle_gamma   90.00
#
_symmetry.space_group_name_H-M   'P 1'
#
loop_
_entity.id
_entity.type
_entity.pdbx_description
1 polymer ?
#
loop_
_entity_poly.entity_id
_entity_poly.type
_entity_poly.pdbx_seq_one_letter_code
_entity_poly.pdbx_strand_id
1 'polypeptide(L)'
;MEKNNLNDISSLESRLEELKKEKEELLQAVSKIDGAYLSSYEIRPTGRHLLTIGEDLIQDQYAAIVELVKNCYDADSPDATIVFKKILNEDCLEIRVEDHGHGMSTEDVINKWLVPSTNYKLEARKSPRGRIMQGRKGIGRYASSILADDLTLITIDKNGIETTAYIQWHEISKYKYLDQIEVPIKRRQTEKSSGTALIMRSKLSENNDWNDDRLNKLRFELKKLIPPKSDNLKEEEFKIFLKFVNFYDNESTEETINPYPILDYYDYRIYGKVSNNGIGNLFYENHKIPNTTIENIKFNKKSTECGSIEVDIRVYDRDKDSINQLISRGLHDENGNYVSKLQARRLLDSVNGIGVYRNGFRIRPLGDPEFDWLKLNERRIQNPSLRIGNNQVVGYVHIQSEEESGLEEKSARDGLKNNEAYEALKDLTCDIIKELEVRRFDFRRLMDKSLNSEKYKWNFKILFETDLIDSVSDTLKKAGVTDDLINQVKDMISKDNLKKSKYVSDMQKSLAIYQGQATLGKIINIILHEGRRPLSYFKNQIPNLEFYIKEFAENRDDCSYNKIR
;
A
#
# COMPACT_ATOMS: atom_id res chain seq x y z
N MET A 1 -13.34 -20.26 -55.16
CA MET A 1 -12.78 -19.05 -54.54
C MET A 1 -11.41 -19.28 -53.91
N GLU A 2 -11.07 -20.48 -53.42
CA GLU A 2 -9.76 -20.75 -52.80
C GLU A 2 -8.56 -20.79 -53.73
N LYS A 3 -8.69 -21.13 -54.99
CA LYS A 3 -7.58 -21.19 -55.95
C LYS A 3 -7.05 -19.80 -56.37
N ASN A 4 -7.88 -18.76 -56.34
CA ASN A 4 -7.43 -17.40 -56.70
C ASN A 4 -6.60 -16.76 -55.55
N ASN A 5 -6.94 -17.04 -54.30
CA ASN A 5 -6.16 -16.50 -53.16
C ASN A 5 -4.76 -17.10 -53.03
N LEU A 6 -4.54 -18.36 -53.40
CA LEU A 6 -3.22 -18.99 -53.38
C LEU A 6 -2.28 -18.41 -54.44
N ASN A 7 -2.78 -18.08 -55.64
CA ASN A 7 -2.01 -17.43 -56.69
C ASN A 7 -1.65 -15.98 -56.34
N ASP A 8 -2.51 -15.26 -55.65
CA ASP A 8 -2.23 -13.90 -55.14
C ASP A 8 -1.16 -13.89 -54.05
N ILE A 9 -1.19 -14.85 -53.14
CA ILE A 9 -0.18 -14.97 -52.07
C ILE A 9 1.20 -15.32 -52.67
N SER A 10 1.26 -16.32 -53.57
CA SER A 10 2.52 -16.66 -54.28
C SER A 10 3.10 -15.51 -55.08
N SER A 11 2.24 -14.70 -55.70
CA SER A 11 2.62 -13.47 -56.42
C SER A 11 3.18 -12.41 -55.47
N LEU A 12 2.57 -12.23 -54.29
CA LEU A 12 3.05 -11.29 -53.27
C LEU A 12 4.35 -11.74 -52.61
N GLU A 13 4.52 -13.04 -52.37
CA GLU A 13 5.77 -13.60 -51.88
C GLU A 13 6.93 -13.42 -52.88
N SER A 14 6.65 -13.68 -54.17
CA SER A 14 7.65 -13.45 -55.23
C SER A 14 8.03 -11.97 -55.30
N ARG A 15 7.08 -11.07 -55.19
CA ARG A 15 7.33 -9.62 -55.21
C ARG A 15 8.09 -9.15 -53.96
N LEU A 16 7.83 -9.74 -52.82
CA LEU A 16 8.55 -9.48 -51.56
C LEU A 16 10.03 -9.90 -51.67
N GLU A 17 10.29 -11.05 -52.28
CA GLU A 17 11.65 -11.54 -52.55
C GLU A 17 12.39 -10.63 -53.52
N GLU A 18 11.75 -10.17 -54.60
CA GLU A 18 12.31 -9.19 -55.51
C GLU A 18 12.68 -7.87 -54.83
N LEU A 19 11.77 -7.34 -53.97
CA LEU A 19 12.02 -6.11 -53.22
C LEU A 19 13.13 -6.26 -52.18
N LYS A 20 13.27 -7.42 -51.57
CA LYS A 20 14.38 -7.72 -50.65
C LYS A 20 15.71 -7.70 -51.40
N LYS A 21 15.75 -8.31 -52.60
CA LYS A 21 16.94 -8.34 -53.44
C LYS A 21 17.32 -6.94 -53.95
N GLU A 22 16.35 -6.14 -54.38
CA GLU A 22 16.54 -4.76 -54.81
C GLU A 22 17.07 -3.89 -53.66
N LYS A 23 16.56 -4.08 -52.45
CA LYS A 23 17.06 -3.43 -51.21
C LYS A 23 18.51 -3.79 -50.93
N GLU A 24 18.91 -5.06 -51.07
CA GLU A 24 20.29 -5.50 -50.88
C GLU A 24 21.24 -4.92 -51.93
N GLU A 25 20.82 -4.88 -53.22
CA GLU A 25 21.58 -4.28 -54.30
C GLU A 25 21.78 -2.76 -54.08
N LEU A 26 20.75 -2.05 -53.64
CA LEU A 26 20.82 -0.63 -53.26
C LEU A 26 21.75 -0.40 -52.06
N LEU A 27 21.69 -1.22 -51.02
CA LEU A 27 22.59 -1.15 -49.87
C LEU A 27 24.05 -1.40 -50.27
N GLN A 28 24.31 -2.36 -51.18
CA GLN A 28 25.66 -2.59 -51.74
C GLN A 28 26.15 -1.43 -52.59
N ALA A 29 25.24 -0.80 -53.35
CA ALA A 29 25.59 0.39 -54.13
C ALA A 29 25.95 1.59 -53.24
N VAL A 30 25.20 1.83 -52.18
CA VAL A 30 25.46 2.86 -51.15
C VAL A 30 26.80 2.58 -50.43
N SER A 31 27.09 1.32 -50.09
CA SER A 31 28.34 0.93 -49.41
C SER A 31 29.59 1.19 -50.28
N LYS A 32 29.44 1.11 -51.60
CA LYS A 32 30.51 1.43 -52.55
C LYS A 32 30.77 2.94 -52.70
N ILE A 33 29.77 3.77 -52.45
CA ILE A 33 29.88 5.23 -52.53
C ILE A 33 30.55 5.82 -51.29
N ASP A 34 30.20 5.32 -50.08
CA ASP A 34 30.66 5.89 -48.80
C ASP A 34 31.82 5.15 -48.13
N GLY A 35 32.19 3.96 -48.61
CA GLY A 35 33.32 3.17 -48.11
C GLY A 35 33.26 2.69 -46.66
N ALA A 36 32.22 3.10 -45.91
CA ALA A 36 32.05 2.83 -44.47
C ALA A 36 30.77 2.04 -44.11
N TYR A 37 29.82 1.91 -45.04
CA TYR A 37 28.54 1.24 -44.76
C TYR A 37 28.63 -0.24 -45.12
N LEU A 38 28.65 -1.11 -44.09
CA LEU A 38 28.82 -2.56 -44.32
C LEU A 38 27.49 -3.26 -44.62
N SER A 39 26.46 -3.05 -43.80
CA SER A 39 25.11 -3.62 -43.94
C SER A 39 24.22 -3.12 -42.80
N SER A 40 22.89 -3.23 -42.95
CA SER A 40 21.93 -3.02 -41.87
C SER A 40 21.51 -4.37 -41.30
N TYR A 41 21.47 -4.45 -39.98
CA TYR A 41 21.00 -5.64 -39.26
C TYR A 41 19.79 -5.30 -38.41
N GLU A 42 18.85 -6.23 -38.27
CA GLU A 42 17.71 -6.10 -37.42
C GLU A 42 18.09 -6.33 -35.94
N ILE A 43 17.54 -5.51 -35.04
CA ILE A 43 17.65 -5.76 -33.61
C ILE A 43 16.64 -6.86 -33.25
N ARG A 44 17.12 -8.01 -32.81
CA ARG A 44 16.31 -9.17 -32.49
C ARG A 44 16.46 -9.51 -31.02
N PRO A 45 15.40 -9.31 -30.18
CA PRO A 45 15.44 -9.71 -28.79
C PRO A 45 15.50 -11.25 -28.66
N THR A 46 16.18 -11.74 -27.62
CA THR A 46 16.23 -13.17 -27.32
C THR A 46 14.91 -13.62 -26.66
N GLY A 47 14.59 -14.94 -26.75
CA GLY A 47 13.43 -15.50 -26.04
C GLY A 47 13.48 -15.23 -24.54
N ARG A 48 14.67 -15.28 -23.92
CA ARG A 48 14.88 -14.95 -22.49
C ARG A 48 14.46 -13.53 -22.11
N HIS A 49 14.45 -12.59 -23.04
CA HIS A 49 14.03 -11.20 -22.76
C HIS A 49 12.60 -11.10 -22.22
N LEU A 50 11.68 -11.99 -22.65
CA LEU A 50 10.31 -12.04 -22.10
C LEU A 50 10.28 -12.45 -20.63
N LEU A 51 11.11 -13.42 -20.24
CA LEU A 51 11.20 -13.86 -18.85
C LEU A 51 11.80 -12.78 -17.96
N THR A 52 12.87 -12.12 -18.43
CA THR A 52 13.47 -10.98 -17.73
C THR A 52 12.48 -9.84 -17.51
N ILE A 53 11.63 -9.53 -18.49
CA ILE A 53 10.54 -8.55 -18.32
C ILE A 53 9.58 -8.97 -17.19
N GLY A 54 9.24 -10.26 -17.10
CA GLY A 54 8.40 -10.78 -16.02
C GLY A 54 9.10 -10.69 -14.66
N GLU A 55 10.32 -11.21 -14.56
CA GLU A 55 11.09 -11.30 -13.32
C GLU A 55 11.53 -9.93 -12.78
N ASP A 56 12.01 -9.01 -13.62
CA ASP A 56 12.53 -7.71 -13.19
C ASP A 56 11.44 -6.68 -12.87
N LEU A 57 10.26 -6.81 -13.50
CA LEU A 57 9.18 -5.83 -13.35
C LEU A 57 8.11 -6.21 -12.33
N ILE A 58 8.17 -7.42 -11.78
CA ILE A 58 7.21 -7.91 -10.80
C ILE A 58 7.95 -8.40 -9.56
N GLN A 59 7.71 -7.73 -8.45
CA GLN A 59 8.48 -7.89 -7.22
C GLN A 59 8.39 -9.29 -6.58
N ASP A 60 7.20 -9.90 -6.63
CA ASP A 60 6.92 -11.19 -5.98
C ASP A 60 5.66 -11.86 -6.57
N GLN A 61 5.39 -13.10 -6.14
CA GLN A 61 4.22 -13.87 -6.55
C GLN A 61 2.87 -13.19 -6.17
N TYR A 62 2.83 -12.42 -5.09
CA TYR A 62 1.63 -11.71 -4.66
C TYR A 62 1.34 -10.54 -5.60
N ALA A 63 2.38 -9.79 -5.99
CA ALA A 63 2.28 -8.74 -6.98
C ALA A 63 1.83 -9.29 -8.34
N ALA A 64 2.29 -10.48 -8.71
CA ALA A 64 1.86 -11.18 -9.93
C ALA A 64 0.34 -11.43 -9.92
N ILE A 65 -0.20 -12.02 -8.86
CA ILE A 65 -1.65 -12.27 -8.73
C ILE A 65 -2.42 -10.95 -8.73
N VAL A 66 -1.96 -9.93 -8.01
CA VAL A 66 -2.56 -8.59 -7.99
C VAL A 66 -2.67 -8.00 -9.39
N GLU A 67 -1.63 -8.14 -10.21
CA GLU A 67 -1.66 -7.65 -11.60
C GLU A 67 -2.66 -8.41 -12.49
N LEU A 68 -2.80 -9.72 -12.28
CA LEU A 68 -3.82 -10.50 -12.97
C LEU A 68 -5.25 -10.08 -12.56
N VAL A 69 -5.48 -9.83 -11.26
CA VAL A 69 -6.76 -9.30 -10.75
C VAL A 69 -7.08 -7.92 -11.33
N LYS A 70 -6.08 -7.03 -11.49
CA LYS A 70 -6.27 -5.75 -12.17
C LYS A 70 -6.69 -5.91 -13.63
N ASN A 71 -6.19 -6.94 -14.31
CA ASN A 71 -6.62 -7.22 -15.68
C ASN A 71 -8.09 -7.67 -15.74
N CYS A 72 -8.59 -8.40 -14.74
CA CYS A 72 -10.01 -8.74 -14.62
C CYS A 72 -10.87 -7.46 -14.50
N TYR A 73 -10.44 -6.50 -13.69
CA TYR A 73 -11.11 -5.20 -13.58
C TYR A 73 -11.10 -4.42 -14.91
N ASP A 74 -9.97 -4.39 -15.60
CA ASP A 74 -9.82 -3.74 -16.91
C ASP A 74 -10.71 -4.38 -18.00
N ALA A 75 -11.06 -5.65 -17.83
CA ALA A 75 -11.96 -6.38 -18.70
C ALA A 75 -13.47 -6.13 -18.41
N ASP A 76 -13.78 -5.12 -17.57
CA ASP A 76 -15.15 -4.82 -17.13
C ASP A 76 -15.83 -5.95 -16.36
N SER A 77 -15.06 -6.86 -15.79
CA SER A 77 -15.62 -7.91 -14.94
C SER A 77 -16.22 -7.35 -13.66
N PRO A 78 -17.34 -7.88 -13.17
CA PRO A 78 -17.88 -7.55 -11.85
C PRO A 78 -17.04 -8.16 -10.72
N ASP A 79 -16.26 -9.19 -11.03
CA ASP A 79 -15.49 -9.94 -10.05
C ASP A 79 -14.18 -10.51 -10.65
N ALA A 80 -13.31 -10.99 -9.76
CA ALA A 80 -12.19 -11.86 -10.08
C ALA A 80 -12.18 -13.05 -9.12
N THR A 81 -12.08 -14.26 -9.66
CA THR A 81 -11.96 -15.49 -8.87
C THR A 81 -10.56 -16.06 -9.00
N ILE A 82 -9.87 -16.22 -7.88
CA ILE A 82 -8.55 -16.85 -7.79
C ILE A 82 -8.74 -18.25 -7.22
N VAL A 83 -8.39 -19.29 -7.97
CA VAL A 83 -8.53 -20.68 -7.56
C VAL A 83 -7.15 -21.29 -7.36
N PHE A 84 -6.92 -21.84 -6.19
CA PHE A 84 -5.78 -22.70 -5.89
C PHE A 84 -6.25 -24.15 -5.85
N LYS A 85 -5.69 -25.01 -6.71
CA LYS A 85 -6.08 -26.41 -6.81
C LYS A 85 -4.86 -27.32 -6.77
N LYS A 86 -4.83 -28.25 -5.84
CA LYS A 86 -3.84 -29.34 -5.84
C LYS A 86 -4.34 -30.49 -6.71
N ILE A 87 -3.54 -30.88 -7.70
CA ILE A 87 -3.83 -32.02 -8.57
C ILE A 87 -3.01 -33.22 -8.03
N LEU A 88 -3.64 -33.98 -7.15
CA LEU A 88 -2.96 -35.02 -6.36
C LEU A 88 -2.31 -36.14 -7.21
N ASN A 89 -2.88 -36.44 -8.37
CA ASN A 89 -2.38 -37.50 -9.25
C ASN A 89 -1.15 -37.08 -10.09
N GLU A 90 -0.89 -35.79 -10.20
CA GLU A 90 0.16 -35.22 -11.06
C GLU A 90 1.25 -34.49 -10.24
N ASP A 91 1.12 -34.46 -8.91
CA ASP A 91 1.99 -33.69 -8.01
C ASP A 91 2.16 -32.25 -8.51
N CYS A 92 1.03 -31.62 -8.85
CA CYS A 92 0.96 -30.34 -9.53
C CYS A 92 0.04 -29.37 -8.78
N LEU A 93 0.46 -28.10 -8.73
CA LEU A 93 -0.35 -26.98 -8.30
C LEU A 93 -0.90 -26.26 -9.53
N GLU A 94 -2.22 -26.06 -9.56
CA GLU A 94 -2.89 -25.21 -10.52
C GLU A 94 -3.35 -23.94 -9.81
N ILE A 95 -2.89 -22.78 -10.28
CA ILE A 95 -3.42 -21.46 -9.91
C ILE A 95 -4.23 -20.96 -11.09
N ARG A 96 -5.50 -20.59 -10.87
CA ARG A 96 -6.36 -20.08 -11.92
C ARG A 96 -6.88 -18.71 -11.51
N VAL A 97 -6.83 -17.75 -12.43
CA VAL A 97 -7.45 -16.43 -12.28
C VAL A 97 -8.51 -16.29 -13.36
N GLU A 98 -9.75 -16.11 -12.94
CA GLU A 98 -10.94 -16.08 -13.80
C GLU A 98 -11.67 -14.75 -13.66
N ASP A 99 -12.22 -14.27 -14.77
CA ASP A 99 -13.11 -13.11 -14.84
C ASP A 99 -14.34 -13.39 -15.70
N HIS A 100 -15.39 -12.59 -15.50
CA HIS A 100 -16.64 -12.57 -16.25
C HIS A 100 -16.77 -11.28 -17.05
N GLY A 101 -15.66 -10.79 -17.59
CA GLY A 101 -15.60 -9.56 -18.38
C GLY A 101 -15.99 -9.78 -19.84
N HIS A 102 -15.57 -8.84 -20.68
CA HIS A 102 -15.91 -8.88 -22.11
C HIS A 102 -15.15 -9.94 -22.93
N GLY A 103 -14.14 -10.60 -22.34
CA GLY A 103 -13.27 -11.53 -23.05
C GLY A 103 -12.44 -10.88 -24.16
N MET A 104 -11.79 -11.72 -24.98
CA MET A 104 -10.98 -11.29 -26.11
C MET A 104 -11.35 -12.07 -27.37
N SER A 105 -11.43 -11.40 -28.51
CA SER A 105 -11.51 -12.08 -29.81
C SER A 105 -10.22 -12.82 -30.12
N THR A 106 -10.23 -13.75 -31.07
CA THR A 106 -9.02 -14.44 -31.52
C THR A 106 -7.99 -13.43 -32.05
N GLU A 107 -8.45 -12.40 -32.78
CA GLU A 107 -7.61 -11.32 -33.29
C GLU A 107 -7.00 -10.49 -32.16
N ASP A 108 -7.73 -10.24 -31.08
CA ASP A 108 -7.19 -9.56 -29.90
C ASP A 108 -6.12 -10.39 -29.19
N VAL A 109 -6.31 -11.73 -29.13
CA VAL A 109 -5.29 -12.62 -28.57
C VAL A 109 -4.02 -12.56 -29.42
N ILE A 110 -4.12 -12.65 -30.74
CA ILE A 110 -2.96 -12.66 -31.65
C ILE A 110 -2.28 -11.29 -31.70
N ASN A 111 -3.04 -10.21 -31.90
CA ASN A 111 -2.47 -8.91 -32.23
C ASN A 111 -2.23 -8.01 -31.01
N LYS A 112 -2.84 -8.33 -29.84
CA LYS A 112 -2.72 -7.52 -28.63
C LYS A 112 -2.16 -8.32 -27.47
N TRP A 113 -2.73 -9.52 -27.21
CA TRP A 113 -2.34 -10.28 -26.03
C TRP A 113 -1.00 -11.00 -26.21
N LEU A 114 -0.66 -11.54 -27.35
CA LEU A 114 0.65 -12.14 -27.63
C LEU A 114 1.76 -11.11 -27.92
N VAL A 115 1.42 -9.88 -28.29
CA VAL A 115 2.41 -8.84 -28.61
C VAL A 115 2.86 -8.08 -27.37
N PRO A 116 4.14 -8.15 -26.97
CA PRO A 116 4.66 -7.43 -25.80
C PRO A 116 4.55 -5.91 -25.95
N SER A 117 4.33 -5.20 -24.84
CA SER A 117 4.42 -3.74 -24.74
C SER A 117 3.56 -2.96 -25.74
N THR A 118 2.36 -3.45 -26.05
CA THR A 118 1.43 -2.73 -26.94
C THR A 118 0.91 -1.44 -26.28
N ASN A 119 0.77 -0.38 -27.06
CA ASN A 119 0.22 0.92 -26.61
C ASN A 119 -1.31 0.94 -26.52
N TYR A 120 -2.01 -0.17 -26.82
CA TYR A 120 -3.48 -0.22 -26.89
C TYR A 120 -4.15 0.33 -25.61
N LYS A 121 -3.71 -0.08 -24.43
CA LYS A 121 -4.28 0.41 -23.15
C LYS A 121 -3.91 1.88 -22.87
N LEU A 122 -2.81 2.39 -23.39
CA LEU A 122 -2.43 3.80 -23.30
C LEU A 122 -3.35 4.67 -24.17
N GLU A 123 -3.71 4.19 -25.35
CA GLU A 123 -4.57 4.91 -26.31
C GLU A 123 -6.05 4.83 -25.90
N ALA A 124 -6.53 3.67 -25.50
CA ALA A 124 -7.93 3.45 -25.17
C ALA A 124 -8.36 4.09 -23.83
N ARG A 125 -7.45 4.27 -22.88
CA ARG A 125 -7.64 4.87 -21.53
C ARG A 125 -8.82 4.34 -20.71
N LYS A 126 -9.94 4.03 -21.34
CA LYS A 126 -11.17 3.51 -20.71
C LYS A 126 -11.59 2.18 -21.33
N SER A 127 -12.12 1.33 -20.49
CA SER A 127 -12.77 0.10 -20.91
C SER A 127 -14.08 0.39 -21.69
N PRO A 128 -14.69 -0.58 -22.36
CA PRO A 128 -15.99 -0.41 -23.03
C PRO A 128 -17.13 0.10 -22.11
N ARG A 129 -17.12 -0.25 -20.81
CA ARG A 129 -18.09 0.25 -19.82
C ARG A 129 -17.67 1.56 -19.14
N GLY A 130 -16.51 2.13 -19.53
CA GLY A 130 -16.04 3.42 -19.03
C GLY A 130 -15.13 3.36 -17.82
N ARG A 131 -14.75 2.17 -17.31
CA ARG A 131 -13.74 2.03 -16.26
C ARG A 131 -12.38 2.53 -16.76
N ILE A 132 -11.66 3.25 -15.92
CA ILE A 132 -10.30 3.68 -16.27
C ILE A 132 -9.36 2.49 -16.11
N MET A 133 -8.68 2.11 -17.20
CA MET A 133 -7.80 0.95 -17.24
C MET A 133 -6.57 1.13 -16.33
N GLN A 134 -6.24 0.09 -15.56
CA GLN A 134 -5.11 0.03 -14.64
C GLN A 134 -3.81 -0.38 -15.33
N GLY A 135 -3.90 -1.29 -16.31
CA GLY A 135 -2.75 -1.81 -17.03
C GLY A 135 -2.33 -0.87 -18.16
N ARG A 136 -1.12 -0.26 -18.08
CA ARG A 136 -0.62 0.67 -19.11
C ARG A 136 0.49 0.08 -19.97
N LYS A 137 1.26 -0.87 -19.46
CA LYS A 137 2.52 -1.32 -20.09
C LYS A 137 2.40 -2.60 -20.91
N GLY A 138 1.26 -3.29 -20.89
CA GLY A 138 1.05 -4.53 -21.62
C GLY A 138 1.95 -5.71 -21.19
N ILE A 139 2.52 -5.65 -19.99
CA ILE A 139 3.45 -6.66 -19.45
C ILE A 139 2.86 -7.55 -18.35
N GLY A 140 1.70 -7.19 -17.78
CA GLY A 140 1.07 -7.91 -16.66
C GLY A 140 0.78 -9.39 -16.94
N ARG A 141 0.66 -9.78 -18.22
CA ARG A 141 0.51 -11.19 -18.63
C ARG A 141 1.72 -12.04 -18.33
N TYR A 142 2.92 -11.44 -18.37
CA TYR A 142 4.18 -12.14 -18.06
C TYR A 142 4.36 -12.37 -16.55
N ALA A 143 3.49 -11.79 -15.71
CA ALA A 143 3.39 -12.12 -14.30
C ALA A 143 3.15 -13.61 -14.05
N SER A 144 2.49 -14.30 -14.98
CA SER A 144 2.25 -15.73 -14.90
C SER A 144 3.52 -16.57 -14.94
N SER A 145 4.63 -16.09 -15.53
CA SER A 145 5.90 -16.81 -15.54
C SER A 145 6.56 -16.94 -14.16
N ILE A 146 6.20 -16.04 -13.22
CA ILE A 146 6.67 -16.11 -11.82
C ILE A 146 5.82 -17.09 -10.99
N LEU A 147 4.58 -17.34 -11.44
CA LEU A 147 3.62 -18.16 -10.72
C LEU A 147 3.69 -19.64 -11.12
N ALA A 148 4.09 -19.94 -12.36
CA ALA A 148 4.04 -21.30 -12.89
C ALA A 148 4.93 -21.53 -14.11
N ASP A 149 5.18 -22.80 -14.40
CA ASP A 149 5.97 -23.25 -15.56
C ASP A 149 5.17 -23.16 -16.87
N ASP A 150 3.85 -23.40 -16.79
CA ASP A 150 2.95 -23.44 -17.93
C ASP A 150 1.78 -22.49 -17.74
N LEU A 151 1.33 -21.88 -18.83
CA LEU A 151 0.15 -21.03 -18.88
C LEU A 151 -0.79 -21.48 -19.98
N THR A 152 -2.07 -21.68 -19.62
CA THR A 152 -3.17 -21.82 -20.58
C THR A 152 -4.08 -20.61 -20.44
N LEU A 153 -4.19 -19.82 -21.50
CA LEU A 153 -5.23 -18.80 -21.65
C LEU A 153 -6.47 -19.43 -22.27
N ILE A 154 -7.62 -19.21 -21.66
CA ILE A 154 -8.94 -19.51 -22.25
C ILE A 154 -9.73 -18.20 -22.18
N THR A 155 -10.17 -17.69 -23.32
CA THR A 155 -11.00 -16.49 -23.38
C THR A 155 -12.18 -16.68 -24.30
N ILE A 156 -13.32 -16.12 -23.92
CA ILE A 156 -14.57 -16.23 -24.68
C ILE A 156 -15.06 -14.82 -24.97
N ASP A 157 -15.20 -14.49 -26.22
CA ASP A 157 -15.70 -13.18 -26.64
C ASP A 157 -17.23 -13.09 -26.54
N LYS A 158 -17.75 -11.90 -26.76
CA LYS A 158 -19.20 -11.62 -26.77
C LYS A 158 -20.00 -12.38 -27.84
N ASN A 159 -19.32 -12.96 -28.83
CA ASN A 159 -19.94 -13.74 -29.91
C ASN A 159 -19.92 -15.25 -29.59
N GLY A 160 -19.48 -15.65 -28.41
CA GLY A 160 -19.38 -17.05 -28.00
C GLY A 160 -18.23 -17.81 -28.67
N ILE A 161 -17.20 -17.11 -29.11
CA ILE A 161 -15.99 -17.73 -29.66
C ILE A 161 -14.99 -17.92 -28.55
N GLU A 162 -14.69 -19.17 -28.21
CA GLU A 162 -13.65 -19.55 -27.27
C GLU A 162 -12.31 -19.66 -28.01
N THR A 163 -11.32 -18.92 -27.54
CA THR A 163 -9.93 -18.97 -27.99
C THR A 163 -9.05 -19.50 -26.85
N THR A 164 -8.27 -20.53 -27.13
CA THR A 164 -7.32 -21.11 -26.18
C THR A 164 -5.91 -20.95 -26.73
N ALA A 165 -4.98 -20.43 -25.92
CA ALA A 165 -3.56 -20.35 -26.21
C ALA A 165 -2.77 -21.05 -25.09
N TYR A 166 -1.67 -21.72 -25.44
CA TYR A 166 -0.82 -22.46 -24.50
C TYR A 166 0.63 -22.00 -24.59
N ILE A 167 1.23 -21.66 -23.45
CA ILE A 167 2.62 -21.18 -23.34
C ILE A 167 3.36 -22.00 -22.29
N GLN A 168 4.55 -22.48 -22.64
CA GLN A 168 5.51 -23.13 -21.74
C GLN A 168 6.65 -22.17 -21.45
N TRP A 169 6.67 -21.54 -20.27
CA TRP A 169 7.64 -20.50 -19.95
C TRP A 169 9.08 -21.00 -19.96
N HIS A 170 9.32 -22.22 -19.49
CA HIS A 170 10.65 -22.82 -19.45
C HIS A 170 11.22 -23.13 -20.84
N GLU A 171 10.36 -23.36 -21.84
CA GLU A 171 10.81 -23.59 -23.22
C GLU A 171 11.24 -22.29 -23.92
N ILE A 172 10.65 -21.15 -23.54
CA ILE A 172 10.93 -19.84 -24.17
C ILE A 172 12.41 -19.47 -24.10
N SER A 173 13.10 -19.79 -23.01
CA SER A 173 14.53 -19.50 -22.85
C SER A 173 15.44 -20.27 -23.80
N LYS A 174 14.95 -21.36 -24.39
CA LYS A 174 15.71 -22.20 -25.33
C LYS A 174 15.79 -21.58 -26.74
N TYR A 175 14.86 -20.67 -27.07
CA TYR A 175 14.85 -20.01 -28.38
C TYR A 175 15.86 -18.88 -28.41
N LYS A 176 16.67 -18.86 -29.50
CA LYS A 176 17.68 -17.82 -29.70
C LYS A 176 17.05 -16.45 -29.88
N TYR A 177 15.94 -16.38 -30.57
CA TYR A 177 15.24 -15.15 -30.87
C TYR A 177 13.75 -15.26 -30.53
N LEU A 178 13.16 -14.13 -30.15
CA LEU A 178 11.75 -14.02 -29.76
C LEU A 178 10.78 -14.37 -30.89
N ASP A 179 11.12 -14.02 -32.12
CA ASP A 179 10.34 -14.30 -33.33
C ASP A 179 10.30 -15.76 -33.74
N GLN A 180 11.06 -16.64 -33.08
CA GLN A 180 11.04 -18.09 -33.28
C GLN A 180 10.04 -18.82 -32.38
N ILE A 181 9.42 -18.11 -31.44
CA ILE A 181 8.50 -18.73 -30.47
C ILE A 181 7.11 -18.80 -31.11
N GLU A 182 6.63 -20.04 -31.28
CA GLU A 182 5.28 -20.30 -31.76
C GLU A 182 4.36 -20.69 -30.60
N VAL A 183 3.20 -20.02 -30.49
CA VAL A 183 2.17 -20.29 -29.48
C VAL A 183 0.98 -20.96 -30.17
N PRO A 184 0.66 -22.23 -29.85
CA PRO A 184 -0.48 -22.91 -30.44
C PRO A 184 -1.79 -22.26 -29.98
N ILE A 185 -2.66 -21.95 -30.94
CA ILE A 185 -3.98 -21.35 -30.72
C ILE A 185 -5.07 -22.30 -31.23
N LYS A 186 -6.07 -22.54 -30.38
CA LYS A 186 -7.29 -23.29 -30.75
C LYS A 186 -8.50 -22.36 -30.67
N ARG A 187 -9.42 -22.53 -31.62
CA ARG A 187 -10.66 -21.75 -31.67
C ARG A 187 -11.85 -22.70 -31.77
N ARG A 188 -12.92 -22.42 -31.00
CA ARG A 188 -14.18 -23.14 -31.11
C ARG A 188 -15.36 -22.26 -30.71
N GLN A 189 -16.55 -22.61 -31.23
CA GLN A 189 -17.80 -22.01 -30.79
C GLN A 189 -18.24 -22.62 -29.46
N THR A 190 -18.77 -21.81 -28.55
CA THR A 190 -19.26 -22.24 -27.23
C THR A 190 -20.54 -21.46 -26.84
N GLU A 191 -21.35 -22.06 -25.96
CA GLU A 191 -22.52 -21.42 -25.35
C GLU A 191 -22.20 -20.78 -23.99
N LYS A 192 -20.93 -20.85 -23.53
CA LYS A 192 -20.51 -20.25 -22.27
C LYS A 192 -20.50 -18.72 -22.38
N SER A 193 -20.71 -18.05 -21.26
CA SER A 193 -20.62 -16.59 -21.15
C SER A 193 -19.21 -16.07 -21.45
N SER A 194 -19.14 -14.80 -21.87
CA SER A 194 -17.86 -14.11 -22.09
C SER A 194 -17.05 -13.99 -20.79
N GLY A 195 -15.73 -13.95 -20.93
CA GLY A 195 -14.78 -13.83 -19.83
C GLY A 195 -13.43 -14.42 -20.19
N THR A 196 -12.50 -14.39 -19.24
CA THR A 196 -11.15 -14.92 -19.41
C THR A 196 -10.72 -15.76 -18.22
N ALA A 197 -10.05 -16.88 -18.49
CA ALA A 197 -9.41 -17.70 -17.47
C ALA A 197 -7.93 -17.89 -17.84
N LEU A 198 -7.04 -17.57 -16.90
CA LEU A 198 -5.61 -17.87 -16.95
C LEU A 198 -5.34 -19.03 -16.02
N ILE A 199 -4.94 -20.17 -16.58
CA ILE A 199 -4.64 -21.41 -15.86
C ILE A 199 -3.14 -21.61 -15.85
N MET A 200 -2.54 -21.54 -14.70
CA MET A 200 -1.10 -21.61 -14.44
C MET A 200 -0.78 -22.89 -13.69
N ARG A 201 0.11 -23.71 -14.22
CA ARG A 201 0.48 -25.00 -13.64
C ARG A 201 1.97 -25.09 -13.38
N SER A 202 2.33 -25.60 -12.21
CA SER A 202 3.69 -25.89 -11.81
C SER A 202 3.76 -27.19 -11.01
N LYS A 203 4.92 -27.87 -11.03
CA LYS A 203 5.18 -28.99 -10.13
C LYS A 203 5.22 -28.48 -8.68
N LEU A 204 4.65 -29.26 -7.76
CA LEU A 204 4.77 -28.97 -6.33
C LEU A 204 6.25 -29.04 -5.94
N SER A 205 6.74 -27.97 -5.33
CA SER A 205 8.10 -27.87 -4.81
C SER A 205 8.09 -26.99 -3.57
N GLU A 206 9.13 -27.04 -2.73
CA GLU A 206 9.26 -26.17 -1.55
C GLU A 206 9.17 -24.67 -1.91
N ASN A 207 9.61 -24.28 -3.10
CA ASN A 207 9.55 -22.90 -3.58
C ASN A 207 8.14 -22.47 -4.04
N ASN A 208 7.28 -23.42 -4.43
CA ASN A 208 5.92 -23.20 -4.90
C ASN A 208 4.86 -23.68 -3.89
N ASP A 209 5.25 -24.01 -2.67
CA ASP A 209 4.31 -24.40 -1.63
C ASP A 209 3.57 -23.15 -1.10
N TRP A 210 2.30 -23.02 -1.47
CA TRP A 210 1.37 -22.01 -0.93
C TRP A 210 0.81 -22.49 0.41
N ASN A 211 1.67 -22.48 1.43
CA ASN A 211 1.28 -22.77 2.79
C ASN A 211 0.40 -21.65 3.38
N ASP A 212 -0.15 -21.89 4.57
CA ASP A 212 -1.06 -20.94 5.24
C ASP A 212 -0.45 -19.55 5.43
N ASP A 213 0.85 -19.45 5.73
CA ASP A 213 1.52 -18.15 5.90
C ASP A 213 1.54 -17.35 4.59
N ARG A 214 1.84 -18.03 3.47
CA ARG A 214 1.82 -17.41 2.14
C ARG A 214 0.41 -17.03 1.71
N LEU A 215 -0.57 -17.90 1.97
CA LEU A 215 -1.98 -17.62 1.67
C LEU A 215 -2.50 -16.46 2.52
N ASN A 216 -2.13 -16.38 3.80
CA ASN A 216 -2.48 -15.24 4.64
C ASN A 216 -1.85 -13.94 4.15
N LYS A 217 -0.61 -13.99 3.66
CA LYS A 217 0.03 -12.84 3.02
C LYS A 217 -0.67 -12.44 1.72
N LEU A 218 -1.11 -13.41 0.91
CA LEU A 218 -1.91 -13.13 -0.29
C LEU A 218 -3.24 -12.47 0.07
N ARG A 219 -3.99 -13.02 1.05
CA ARG A 219 -5.23 -12.41 1.56
C ARG A 219 -5.00 -10.96 1.99
N PHE A 220 -3.91 -10.73 2.70
CA PHE A 220 -3.51 -9.39 3.14
C PHE A 220 -3.29 -8.44 1.95
N GLU A 221 -2.56 -8.86 0.91
CA GLU A 221 -2.32 -8.04 -0.28
C GLU A 221 -3.60 -7.79 -1.08
N LEU A 222 -4.48 -8.79 -1.21
CA LEU A 222 -5.77 -8.65 -1.89
C LEU A 222 -6.72 -7.71 -1.14
N LYS A 223 -6.80 -7.79 0.19
CA LYS A 223 -7.60 -6.87 1.02
C LYS A 223 -7.18 -5.42 0.86
N LYS A 224 -5.90 -5.17 0.63
CA LYS A 224 -5.38 -3.82 0.38
C LYS A 224 -5.80 -3.25 -0.98
N LEU A 225 -6.20 -4.09 -1.94
CA LEU A 225 -6.69 -3.64 -3.24
C LEU A 225 -8.07 -2.99 -3.14
N ILE A 226 -8.88 -3.45 -2.19
CA ILE A 226 -10.25 -3.00 -2.02
C ILE A 226 -10.25 -1.78 -1.10
N PRO A 227 -10.59 -0.58 -1.60
CA PRO A 227 -10.74 0.57 -0.72
C PRO A 227 -11.90 0.31 0.25
N PRO A 228 -11.87 0.85 1.48
CA PRO A 228 -13.03 0.82 2.33
C PRO A 228 -14.18 1.52 1.64
N LYS A 229 -15.40 1.08 1.93
CA LYS A 229 -16.61 1.67 1.36
C LYS A 229 -16.60 3.18 1.60
N SER A 230 -16.59 3.94 0.52
CA SER A 230 -16.85 5.37 0.55
C SER A 230 -18.35 5.56 0.38
N ASP A 231 -18.99 6.25 1.31
CA ASP A 231 -20.44 6.53 1.26
C ASP A 231 -20.89 7.27 -0.01
N ASN A 232 -19.94 7.74 -0.83
CA ASN A 232 -20.16 8.61 -1.99
C ASN A 232 -19.89 7.95 -3.36
N LEU A 233 -19.35 6.73 -3.44
CA LEU A 233 -19.05 6.08 -4.71
C LEU A 233 -20.17 5.11 -5.10
N LYS A 234 -20.96 5.49 -6.13
CA LYS A 234 -21.91 4.61 -6.83
C LYS A 234 -21.20 3.71 -7.86
N GLU A 235 -19.92 3.40 -7.68
CA GLU A 235 -19.24 2.45 -8.56
C GLU A 235 -19.71 1.04 -8.22
N GLU A 236 -19.98 0.24 -9.24
CA GLU A 236 -20.27 -1.19 -9.08
C GLU A 236 -19.10 -1.83 -8.32
N GLU A 237 -19.41 -2.42 -7.16
CA GLU A 237 -18.43 -3.02 -6.25
C GLU A 237 -17.75 -4.20 -6.95
N PHE A 238 -16.47 -4.04 -7.32
CA PHE A 238 -15.66 -5.13 -7.83
C PHE A 238 -15.32 -6.11 -6.70
N LYS A 239 -15.66 -7.39 -6.86
CA LYS A 239 -15.48 -8.42 -5.83
C LYS A 239 -14.31 -9.33 -6.16
N ILE A 240 -13.60 -9.78 -5.14
CA ILE A 240 -12.51 -10.75 -5.27
C ILE A 240 -12.87 -11.98 -4.46
N PHE A 241 -12.88 -13.16 -5.12
CA PHE A 241 -13.11 -14.45 -4.53
C PHE A 241 -11.82 -15.25 -4.51
N LEU A 242 -11.56 -15.93 -3.40
CA LEU A 242 -10.45 -16.85 -3.25
C LEU A 242 -10.99 -18.24 -2.97
N LYS A 243 -10.64 -19.20 -3.83
CA LYS A 243 -11.18 -20.57 -3.81
C LYS A 243 -10.07 -21.60 -3.70
N PHE A 244 -10.26 -22.57 -2.84
CA PHE A 244 -9.32 -23.66 -2.62
C PHE A 244 -9.98 -24.99 -2.99
N VAL A 245 -9.30 -25.80 -3.79
CA VAL A 245 -9.79 -27.09 -4.23
C VAL A 245 -8.75 -28.15 -3.91
N ASN A 246 -9.09 -29.17 -3.13
CA ASN A 246 -8.19 -30.21 -2.64
C ASN A 246 -7.00 -29.67 -1.83
N PHE A 247 -7.16 -28.51 -1.19
CA PHE A 247 -6.13 -27.89 -0.36
C PHE A 247 -6.22 -28.33 1.10
N TYR A 248 -7.44 -28.43 1.60
CA TYR A 248 -7.77 -28.79 2.97
C TYR A 248 -8.73 -29.99 2.91
N ASP A 249 -8.34 -31.13 3.43
CA ASP A 249 -9.16 -32.36 3.62
C ASP A 249 -10.08 -32.74 2.44
N ASN A 250 -9.62 -32.54 1.20
CA ASN A 250 -10.35 -32.80 -0.05
C ASN A 250 -11.66 -32.02 -0.25
N GLU A 251 -11.87 -30.95 0.52
CA GLU A 251 -13.02 -30.07 0.37
C GLU A 251 -12.70 -28.84 -0.51
N SER A 252 -13.76 -28.31 -1.14
CA SER A 252 -13.69 -27.05 -1.85
C SER A 252 -14.19 -25.95 -0.91
N THR A 253 -13.34 -24.97 -0.62
CA THR A 253 -13.69 -23.79 0.17
C THR A 253 -13.60 -22.54 -0.67
N GLU A 254 -14.50 -21.57 -0.41
CA GLU A 254 -14.51 -20.29 -1.09
C GLU A 254 -14.68 -19.18 -0.06
N GLU A 255 -13.91 -18.13 -0.18
CA GLU A 255 -13.99 -16.93 0.66
C GLU A 255 -14.05 -15.66 -0.20
N THR A 256 -14.81 -14.68 0.27
CA THR A 256 -14.83 -13.34 -0.32
C THR A 256 -13.82 -12.46 0.37
N ILE A 257 -12.98 -11.78 -0.39
CA ILE A 257 -12.03 -10.82 0.16
C ILE A 257 -12.75 -9.53 0.51
N ASN A 258 -12.89 -9.27 1.81
CA ASN A 258 -13.51 -8.06 2.33
C ASN A 258 -12.48 -7.11 2.94
N PRO A 259 -12.73 -5.80 3.02
CA PRO A 259 -11.89 -4.86 3.77
C PRO A 259 -11.72 -5.30 5.23
N TYR A 260 -10.67 -4.81 5.88
CA TYR A 260 -10.42 -5.14 7.29
C TYR A 260 -11.51 -4.56 8.20
N PRO A 261 -12.16 -5.35 9.09
CA PRO A 261 -13.18 -4.85 10.03
C PRO A 261 -12.69 -3.72 10.93
N ILE A 262 -11.40 -3.70 11.27
CA ILE A 262 -10.81 -2.68 12.14
C ILE A 262 -10.95 -1.26 11.58
N LEU A 263 -11.19 -1.12 10.28
CA LEU A 263 -11.36 0.19 9.65
C LEU A 263 -12.58 0.94 10.16
N ASP A 264 -13.59 0.24 10.68
CA ASP A 264 -14.80 0.86 11.20
C ASP A 264 -14.67 1.31 12.67
N TYR A 265 -13.58 0.91 13.35
CA TYR A 265 -13.35 1.16 14.77
C TYR A 265 -12.19 2.13 15.01
N TYR A 266 -12.28 3.36 14.52
CA TYR A 266 -11.25 4.39 14.71
C TYR A 266 -11.58 5.33 15.90
N ASP A 267 -10.55 6.02 16.40
CA ASP A 267 -10.72 7.04 17.44
C ASP A 267 -10.98 8.43 16.85
N TYR A 268 -10.26 8.75 15.75
CA TYR A 268 -10.40 10.03 15.03
C TYR A 268 -10.36 9.77 13.53
N ARG A 269 -11.07 10.58 12.77
CA ARG A 269 -11.09 10.51 11.31
C ARG A 269 -11.07 11.91 10.70
N ILE A 270 -10.34 12.09 9.61
CA ILE A 270 -10.43 13.24 8.72
C ILE A 270 -10.62 12.75 7.30
N TYR A 271 -11.63 13.26 6.61
CA TYR A 271 -11.95 12.84 5.26
C TYR A 271 -12.52 13.99 4.44
N GLY A 272 -12.46 13.89 3.12
CA GLY A 272 -13.02 14.87 2.21
C GLY A 272 -12.20 15.03 0.94
N LYS A 273 -12.50 16.07 0.17
CA LYS A 273 -11.87 16.35 -1.13
C LYS A 273 -11.16 17.70 -1.11
N VAL A 274 -10.00 17.73 -1.75
CA VAL A 274 -9.24 18.95 -2.03
C VAL A 274 -9.03 19.02 -3.53
N SER A 275 -9.47 20.12 -4.14
CA SER A 275 -9.35 20.37 -5.57
C SER A 275 -7.94 20.85 -5.94
N ASN A 276 -7.61 20.85 -7.24
CA ASN A 276 -6.31 21.27 -7.77
C ASN A 276 -5.92 22.71 -7.42
N ASN A 277 -6.91 23.57 -7.13
CA ASN A 277 -6.67 24.93 -6.65
C ASN A 277 -6.37 25.02 -5.13
N GLY A 278 -6.26 23.87 -4.43
CA GLY A 278 -5.96 23.80 -3.01
C GLY A 278 -7.14 24.09 -2.08
N ILE A 279 -8.33 24.30 -2.62
CA ILE A 279 -9.55 24.50 -1.84
C ILE A 279 -10.25 23.17 -1.62
N GLY A 280 -10.64 22.91 -0.37
CA GLY A 280 -11.32 21.67 -0.01
C GLY A 280 -12.28 21.82 1.16
N ASN A 281 -13.23 20.89 1.24
CA ASN A 281 -14.07 20.69 2.40
C ASN A 281 -13.66 19.36 3.05
N LEU A 282 -13.14 19.45 4.25
CA LEU A 282 -12.74 18.30 5.05
C LEU A 282 -13.71 18.16 6.23
N PHE A 283 -13.92 16.94 6.65
CA PHE A 283 -14.77 16.58 7.76
C PHE A 283 -13.92 15.89 8.82
N TYR A 284 -14.09 16.29 10.08
CA TYR A 284 -13.39 15.69 11.20
C TYR A 284 -14.39 15.04 12.16
N GLU A 285 -14.07 13.84 12.61
CA GLU A 285 -14.83 13.07 13.58
C GLU A 285 -13.95 12.66 14.75
N ASN A 286 -14.56 12.69 15.97
CA ASN A 286 -13.93 12.24 17.21
C ASN A 286 -14.84 11.24 17.92
N HIS A 287 -14.51 9.96 17.82
CA HIS A 287 -15.29 8.87 18.41
C HIS A 287 -14.95 8.58 19.88
N LYS A 288 -14.08 9.38 20.49
CA LYS A 288 -13.83 9.32 21.94
C LYS A 288 -14.86 10.08 22.75
N ILE A 289 -15.74 10.81 22.09
CA ILE A 289 -16.84 11.56 22.72
C ILE A 289 -18.15 10.82 22.46
N PRO A 290 -19.00 10.62 23.48
CA PRO A 290 -20.37 10.20 23.26
C PRO A 290 -21.08 11.23 22.38
N ASN A 291 -21.84 10.81 21.38
CA ASN A 291 -22.50 11.65 20.38
C ASN A 291 -21.50 12.42 19.51
N THR A 292 -20.72 11.67 18.73
CA THR A 292 -19.78 12.22 17.75
C THR A 292 -20.45 13.25 16.85
N THR A 293 -19.91 14.46 16.83
CA THR A 293 -20.31 15.51 15.89
C THR A 293 -19.31 15.60 14.76
N ILE A 294 -19.81 15.82 13.53
CA ILE A 294 -18.97 16.02 12.36
C ILE A 294 -18.63 17.50 12.28
N GLU A 295 -17.36 17.85 12.41
CA GLU A 295 -16.85 19.20 12.21
C GLU A 295 -16.48 19.42 10.74
N ASN A 296 -17.02 20.44 10.11
CA ASN A 296 -16.66 20.83 8.75
C ASN A 296 -15.48 21.81 8.78
N ILE A 297 -14.40 21.47 8.08
CA ILE A 297 -13.17 22.24 7.98
C ILE A 297 -13.05 22.81 6.57
N LYS A 298 -13.11 24.11 6.43
CA LYS A 298 -12.78 24.81 5.19
C LYS A 298 -11.26 24.81 5.02
N PHE A 299 -10.76 23.91 4.17
CA PHE A 299 -9.35 23.80 3.88
C PHE A 299 -8.99 24.72 2.71
N ASN A 300 -7.92 25.50 2.87
CA ASN A 300 -7.44 26.40 1.84
C ASN A 300 -5.91 26.46 1.86
N LYS A 301 -5.30 25.92 0.82
CA LYS A 301 -3.86 25.97 0.55
C LYS A 301 -3.65 26.59 -0.83
N LYS A 302 -2.44 27.06 -1.14
CA LYS A 302 -2.08 27.46 -2.51
C LYS A 302 -2.31 26.28 -3.47
N SER A 303 -2.53 26.55 -4.75
CA SER A 303 -2.77 25.52 -5.77
C SER A 303 -1.77 24.38 -5.65
N THR A 304 -2.25 23.17 -5.87
CA THR A 304 -1.46 21.95 -5.71
C THR A 304 -1.04 21.40 -7.08
N GLU A 305 0.23 21.05 -7.24
CA GLU A 305 0.76 20.49 -8.50
C GLU A 305 0.45 18.99 -8.64
N CYS A 306 -0.20 18.39 -7.66
CA CYS A 306 -0.57 16.97 -7.65
C CYS A 306 -2.02 16.68 -8.10
N GLY A 307 -2.70 17.67 -8.66
CA GLY A 307 -4.12 17.53 -9.02
C GLY A 307 -5.06 17.53 -7.81
N SER A 308 -6.30 17.12 -8.01
CA SER A 308 -7.26 16.95 -6.92
C SER A 308 -7.07 15.61 -6.21
N ILE A 309 -7.30 15.61 -4.89
CA ILE A 309 -7.23 14.39 -4.08
C ILE A 309 -8.49 14.23 -3.23
N GLU A 310 -8.84 12.99 -2.96
CA GLU A 310 -9.82 12.63 -1.93
C GLU A 310 -9.13 11.81 -0.84
N VAL A 311 -9.38 12.15 0.42
CA VAL A 311 -8.70 11.51 1.56
C VAL A 311 -9.71 10.93 2.53
N ASP A 312 -9.33 9.82 3.16
CA ASP A 312 -9.98 9.27 4.35
C ASP A 312 -8.88 8.71 5.27
N ILE A 313 -8.58 9.45 6.33
CA ILE A 313 -7.47 9.14 7.24
C ILE A 313 -8.04 8.91 8.63
N ARG A 314 -7.81 7.71 9.17
CA ARG A 314 -8.31 7.21 10.45
C ARG A 314 -7.15 7.02 11.41
N VAL A 315 -7.32 7.45 12.64
CA VAL A 315 -6.26 7.45 13.67
C VAL A 315 -6.72 6.64 14.87
N TYR A 316 -5.78 5.84 15.39
CA TYR A 316 -5.97 4.92 16.50
C TYR A 316 -4.99 5.28 17.62
N ASP A 317 -5.50 5.59 18.80
CA ASP A 317 -4.66 5.72 19.99
C ASP A 317 -4.24 4.32 20.47
N ARG A 318 -2.96 4.18 20.87
CA ARG A 318 -2.37 2.86 21.17
C ARG A 318 -2.12 2.63 22.65
N ASP A 319 -2.58 3.52 23.50
CA ASP A 319 -2.57 3.31 24.95
C ASP A 319 -3.53 2.17 25.36
N LYS A 320 -3.37 1.70 26.61
CA LYS A 320 -4.11 0.53 27.10
C LYS A 320 -5.62 0.74 27.07
N ASP A 321 -6.07 1.95 27.39
CA ASP A 321 -7.48 2.27 27.54
C ASP A 321 -8.14 2.43 26.17
N SER A 322 -7.45 3.04 25.20
CA SER A 322 -7.91 3.15 23.82
C SER A 322 -8.05 1.77 23.16
N ILE A 323 -7.09 0.87 23.35
CA ILE A 323 -7.20 -0.51 22.83
C ILE A 323 -8.38 -1.25 23.49
N ASN A 324 -8.63 -1.05 24.79
CA ASN A 324 -9.81 -1.64 25.44
C ASN A 324 -11.12 -1.10 24.85
N GLN A 325 -11.20 0.21 24.60
CA GLN A 325 -12.36 0.84 23.98
C GLN A 325 -12.59 0.32 22.56
N LEU A 326 -11.52 0.12 21.78
CA LEU A 326 -11.60 -0.46 20.44
C LEU A 326 -12.24 -1.87 20.49
N ILE A 327 -11.79 -2.72 21.41
CA ILE A 327 -12.35 -4.07 21.59
C ILE A 327 -13.82 -3.99 22.07
N SER A 328 -14.13 -3.10 23.01
CA SER A 328 -15.49 -2.95 23.54
C SER A 328 -16.50 -2.41 22.53
N ARG A 329 -16.04 -1.70 21.48
CA ARG A 329 -16.86 -1.26 20.34
C ARG A 329 -17.24 -2.40 19.40
N GLY A 330 -16.71 -3.63 19.61
CA GLY A 330 -17.10 -4.82 18.88
C GLY A 330 -16.06 -5.31 17.87
N LEU A 331 -14.78 -4.99 18.08
CA LEU A 331 -13.72 -5.55 17.23
C LEU A 331 -13.63 -7.07 17.37
N HIS A 332 -13.90 -7.77 16.28
CA HIS A 332 -13.82 -9.23 16.17
C HIS A 332 -12.73 -9.62 15.15
N ASP A 333 -12.26 -10.85 15.24
CA ASP A 333 -11.43 -11.46 14.20
C ASP A 333 -12.28 -11.87 12.98
N GLU A 334 -11.64 -12.42 11.98
CA GLU A 334 -12.30 -12.87 10.73
C GLU A 334 -13.31 -14.00 10.97
N ASN A 335 -13.21 -14.70 12.08
CA ASN A 335 -14.11 -15.79 12.50
C ASN A 335 -15.25 -15.31 13.43
N GLY A 336 -15.33 -14.01 13.69
CA GLY A 336 -16.34 -13.43 14.58
C GLY A 336 -16.04 -13.58 16.08
N ASN A 337 -14.82 -14.00 16.46
CA ASN A 337 -14.42 -14.11 17.87
C ASN A 337 -13.87 -12.77 18.38
N TYR A 338 -14.07 -12.50 19.68
CA TYR A 338 -13.48 -11.33 20.31
C TYR A 338 -11.96 -11.40 20.30
N VAL A 339 -11.33 -10.32 19.85
CA VAL A 339 -9.86 -10.23 19.81
C VAL A 339 -9.28 -9.85 21.17
N SER A 340 -8.15 -10.44 21.53
CA SER A 340 -7.36 -10.00 22.69
C SER A 340 -6.63 -8.68 22.39
N LYS A 341 -6.16 -7.99 23.44
CA LYS A 341 -5.37 -6.74 23.28
C LYS A 341 -4.13 -6.91 22.41
N LEU A 342 -3.49 -8.07 22.50
CA LEU A 342 -2.30 -8.37 21.70
C LEU A 342 -2.66 -8.55 20.22
N GLN A 343 -3.75 -9.26 19.95
CA GLN A 343 -4.27 -9.46 18.60
C GLN A 343 -4.71 -8.12 17.98
N ALA A 344 -5.44 -7.27 18.72
CA ALA A 344 -5.84 -5.95 18.24
C ALA A 344 -4.61 -5.07 17.86
N ARG A 345 -3.54 -5.10 18.67
CA ARG A 345 -2.29 -4.39 18.35
C ARG A 345 -1.60 -4.96 17.14
N ARG A 346 -1.50 -6.28 17.01
CA ARG A 346 -0.91 -6.95 15.83
C ARG A 346 -1.69 -6.62 14.57
N LEU A 347 -3.02 -6.61 14.66
CA LEU A 347 -3.88 -6.22 13.53
C LEU A 347 -3.61 -4.77 13.10
N LEU A 348 -3.53 -3.83 14.05
CA LEU A 348 -3.15 -2.45 13.76
C LEU A 348 -1.72 -2.37 13.16
N ASP A 349 -0.78 -3.18 13.64
CA ASP A 349 0.59 -3.21 13.11
C ASP A 349 0.64 -3.76 11.68
N SER A 350 -0.29 -4.63 11.29
CA SER A 350 -0.35 -5.19 9.95
C SER A 350 -1.01 -4.28 8.92
N VAL A 351 -1.98 -3.42 9.34
CA VAL A 351 -2.78 -2.60 8.41
C VAL A 351 -2.41 -1.12 8.41
N ASN A 352 -1.50 -0.69 9.30
CA ASN A 352 -1.15 0.73 9.42
C ASN A 352 -0.47 1.29 8.15
N GLY A 353 -0.57 2.60 8.00
CA GLY A 353 -0.03 3.36 6.88
C GLY A 353 -1.10 4.08 6.08
N ILE A 354 -0.68 5.00 5.22
CA ILE A 354 -1.57 5.76 4.33
C ILE A 354 -1.32 5.30 2.90
N GLY A 355 -2.28 4.55 2.34
CA GLY A 355 -2.23 4.06 0.98
C GLY A 355 -2.59 5.14 -0.04
N VAL A 356 -1.93 5.14 -1.19
CA VAL A 356 -2.29 5.97 -2.34
C VAL A 356 -3.01 5.09 -3.35
N TYR A 357 -4.19 5.53 -3.77
CA TYR A 357 -5.06 4.80 -4.68
C TYR A 357 -5.31 5.60 -5.94
N ARG A 358 -5.24 4.93 -7.08
CA ARG A 358 -5.65 5.46 -8.38
C ARG A 358 -6.73 4.55 -8.96
N ASN A 359 -7.88 5.12 -9.29
CA ASN A 359 -9.00 4.39 -9.90
C ASN A 359 -9.40 3.12 -9.11
N GLY A 360 -9.46 3.21 -7.78
CA GLY A 360 -9.82 2.10 -6.91
C GLY A 360 -8.68 1.12 -6.59
N PHE A 361 -7.48 1.26 -7.18
CA PHE A 361 -6.35 0.37 -6.92
C PHE A 361 -5.18 1.07 -6.22
N ARG A 362 -4.60 0.35 -5.26
CA ARG A 362 -3.46 0.85 -4.50
C ARG A 362 -2.18 0.85 -5.31
N ILE A 363 -1.41 1.92 -5.20
CA ILE A 363 -0.04 2.03 -5.72
C ILE A 363 0.93 1.54 -4.65
N ARG A 364 1.52 0.36 -4.85
CA ARG A 364 2.52 -0.19 -3.92
C ARG A 364 3.86 0.55 -4.08
N PRO A 365 4.69 0.67 -3.01
CA PRO A 365 4.48 0.25 -1.61
C PRO A 365 3.81 1.32 -0.74
N LEU A 366 3.25 2.39 -1.32
CA LEU A 366 2.67 3.52 -0.58
C LEU A 366 1.58 3.02 0.38
N GLY A 367 1.81 3.23 1.67
CA GLY A 367 0.94 2.78 2.76
C GLY A 367 1.23 1.35 3.25
N ASP A 368 2.32 0.71 2.84
CA ASP A 368 2.80 -0.48 3.54
C ASP A 368 3.30 -0.09 4.94
N PRO A 369 3.10 -0.92 5.97
CA PRO A 369 3.47 -0.59 7.34
C PRO A 369 4.95 -0.19 7.49
N GLU A 370 5.81 -0.80 6.67
CA GLU A 370 7.26 -0.57 6.68
C GLU A 370 7.68 0.63 5.80
N PHE A 371 6.75 1.18 4.99
CA PHE A 371 7.03 2.25 4.04
C PHE A 371 6.34 3.56 4.44
N ASP A 372 6.95 4.31 5.37
CA ASP A 372 6.47 5.62 5.85
C ASP A 372 6.84 6.74 4.88
N TRP A 373 6.13 6.83 3.76
CA TRP A 373 6.39 7.80 2.68
C TRP A 373 6.13 9.26 3.08
N LEU A 374 5.36 9.50 4.14
CA LEU A 374 5.07 10.81 4.72
C LEU A 374 6.02 11.19 5.86
N LYS A 375 6.94 10.27 6.23
CA LYS A 375 7.87 10.44 7.36
C LYS A 375 7.15 10.79 8.68
N LEU A 376 6.00 10.17 8.93
CA LEU A 376 5.19 10.42 10.13
C LEU A 376 5.94 10.05 11.41
N ASN A 377 6.71 8.97 11.38
CA ASN A 377 7.52 8.54 12.52
C ASN A 377 8.63 9.56 12.85
N GLU A 378 9.31 10.11 11.84
CA GLU A 378 10.31 11.17 12.01
C GLU A 378 9.69 12.45 12.60
N ARG A 379 8.55 12.89 12.06
CA ARG A 379 7.78 14.04 12.57
C ARG A 379 7.33 13.84 14.03
N ARG A 380 6.93 12.61 14.38
CA ARG A 380 6.53 12.28 15.75
C ARG A 380 7.70 12.34 16.74
N ILE A 381 8.91 11.93 16.34
CA ILE A 381 10.10 12.06 17.19
C ILE A 381 10.34 13.53 17.56
N GLN A 382 10.14 14.45 16.62
CA GLN A 382 10.31 15.88 16.84
C GLN A 382 9.26 16.47 17.80
N ASN A 383 8.01 16.01 17.75
CA ASN A 383 6.93 16.47 18.64
C ASN A 383 5.96 15.32 18.99
N PRO A 384 6.31 14.46 19.97
CA PRO A 384 5.53 13.26 20.30
C PRO A 384 4.11 13.53 20.83
N SER A 385 3.89 14.69 21.42
CA SER A 385 2.58 15.05 22.00
C SER A 385 1.57 15.44 20.95
N LEU A 386 2.00 16.16 19.91
CA LEU A 386 1.15 16.68 18.83
C LEU A 386 1.03 15.67 17.68
N ARG A 387 2.19 15.14 17.23
CA ARG A 387 2.28 14.36 15.99
C ARG A 387 1.86 12.90 16.18
N ILE A 388 1.29 12.33 15.13
CA ILE A 388 0.95 10.90 15.04
C ILE A 388 2.05 10.17 14.29
N GLY A 389 2.30 8.89 14.65
CA GLY A 389 3.24 8.03 13.93
C GLY A 389 2.53 7.15 12.91
N ASN A 390 3.30 6.61 11.96
CA ASN A 390 2.78 5.72 10.91
C ASN A 390 2.00 4.53 11.48
N ASN A 391 2.44 3.99 12.62
CA ASN A 391 1.77 2.89 13.31
C ASN A 391 0.43 3.24 13.99
N GLN A 392 0.02 4.51 13.99
CA GLN A 392 -1.24 4.99 14.58
C GLN A 392 -2.28 5.35 13.53
N VAL A 393 -1.96 5.26 12.25
CA VAL A 393 -2.81 5.74 11.17
C VAL A 393 -3.11 4.63 10.17
N VAL A 394 -4.35 4.57 9.72
CA VAL A 394 -4.75 3.82 8.53
C VAL A 394 -5.48 4.81 7.64
N GLY A 395 -5.01 4.99 6.41
CA GLY A 395 -5.59 6.02 5.57
C GLY A 395 -5.51 5.71 4.09
N TYR A 396 -6.29 6.48 3.35
CA TYR A 396 -6.46 6.37 1.91
C TYR A 396 -6.38 7.76 1.30
N VAL A 397 -5.59 7.86 0.23
CA VAL A 397 -5.51 9.05 -0.62
C VAL A 397 -5.82 8.62 -2.04
N HIS A 398 -6.97 9.02 -2.55
CA HIS A 398 -7.34 8.81 -3.93
C HIS A 398 -6.81 9.94 -4.79
N ILE A 399 -6.06 9.60 -5.83
CA ILE A 399 -5.45 10.53 -6.78
C ILE A 399 -6.08 10.38 -8.16
N GLN A 400 -5.98 11.43 -8.96
CA GLN A 400 -6.43 11.44 -10.34
C GLN A 400 -5.50 10.64 -11.28
N SER A 401 -5.85 10.59 -12.56
CA SER A 401 -5.00 10.00 -13.60
C SER A 401 -3.62 10.68 -13.66
N GLU A 402 -2.64 10.05 -14.31
CA GLU A 402 -1.28 10.63 -14.43
C GLU A 402 -1.31 11.95 -15.18
N GLU A 403 -2.16 12.05 -16.19
CA GLU A 403 -2.27 13.23 -17.04
C GLU A 403 -2.85 14.44 -16.30
N GLU A 404 -3.76 14.19 -15.35
CA GLU A 404 -4.42 15.25 -14.57
C GLU A 404 -3.62 15.65 -13.34
N SER A 405 -2.88 14.70 -12.77
CA SER A 405 -2.16 14.87 -11.50
C SER A 405 -0.67 15.06 -11.64
N GLY A 406 -0.06 14.71 -12.77
CA GLY A 406 1.40 14.65 -12.93
C GLY A 406 2.09 13.58 -12.06
N LEU A 407 1.31 12.76 -11.37
CA LEU A 407 1.82 11.70 -10.49
C LEU A 407 2.08 10.44 -11.32
N GLU A 408 3.30 10.24 -11.77
CA GLU A 408 3.69 9.12 -12.62
C GLU A 408 4.14 7.91 -11.79
N GLU A 409 3.69 6.70 -12.19
CA GLU A 409 4.19 5.47 -11.60
C GLU A 409 5.56 5.08 -12.19
N LYS A 410 6.44 4.57 -11.33
CA LYS A 410 7.71 4.01 -11.75
C LYS A 410 7.52 2.77 -12.63
N SER A 411 8.50 2.49 -13.48
CA SER A 411 8.45 1.35 -14.40
C SER A 411 8.41 0.00 -13.68
N ALA A 412 9.12 -0.12 -12.57
CA ALA A 412 9.13 -1.32 -11.72
C ALA A 412 7.88 -1.45 -10.82
N ARG A 413 6.92 -0.50 -10.89
CA ARG A 413 5.71 -0.48 -10.04
C ARG A 413 5.99 -0.47 -8.53
N ASP A 414 7.15 0.05 -8.16
CA ASP A 414 7.63 0.22 -6.79
C ASP A 414 7.40 1.65 -6.27
N GLY A 415 6.30 2.27 -6.65
CA GLY A 415 5.86 3.58 -6.20
C GLY A 415 5.69 4.61 -7.31
N LEU A 416 5.56 5.86 -6.87
CA LEU A 416 5.52 7.03 -7.74
C LEU A 416 6.93 7.55 -8.01
N LYS A 417 7.14 8.16 -9.18
CA LYS A 417 8.37 8.88 -9.49
C LYS A 417 8.51 10.07 -8.55
N ASN A 418 9.75 10.35 -8.14
CA ASN A 418 10.04 11.51 -7.30
C ASN A 418 10.11 12.77 -8.18
N ASN A 419 8.98 13.44 -8.35
CA ASN A 419 8.80 14.68 -9.10
C ASN A 419 8.07 15.72 -8.25
N GLU A 420 7.89 16.93 -8.76
CA GLU A 420 7.22 18.04 -8.07
C GLU A 420 5.80 17.68 -7.64
N ALA A 421 5.05 16.95 -8.46
CA ALA A 421 3.71 16.47 -8.14
C ALA A 421 3.71 15.52 -6.92
N TYR A 422 4.70 14.64 -6.82
CA TYR A 422 4.81 13.73 -5.68
C TYR A 422 5.17 14.44 -4.38
N GLU A 423 6.08 15.42 -4.43
CA GLU A 423 6.37 16.25 -3.25
C GLU A 423 5.15 17.08 -2.85
N ALA A 424 4.42 17.64 -3.82
CA ALA A 424 3.17 18.37 -3.55
C ALA A 424 2.09 17.46 -2.91
N LEU A 425 1.99 16.19 -3.33
CA LEU A 425 1.10 15.20 -2.72
C LEU A 425 1.46 14.93 -1.26
N LYS A 426 2.76 14.78 -0.96
CA LYS A 426 3.25 14.60 0.43
C LYS A 426 2.89 15.79 1.30
N ASP A 427 3.20 16.99 0.82
CA ASP A 427 2.96 18.23 1.56
C ASP A 427 1.47 18.45 1.80
N LEU A 428 0.64 18.24 0.79
CA LEU A 428 -0.82 18.37 0.91
C LEU A 428 -1.39 17.37 1.92
N THR A 429 -0.99 16.10 1.82
CA THR A 429 -1.43 15.05 2.76
C THR A 429 -0.95 15.34 4.18
N CYS A 430 0.28 15.80 4.35
CA CYS A 430 0.81 16.23 5.65
C CYS A 430 0.04 17.41 6.24
N ASP A 431 -0.38 18.37 5.43
CA ASP A 431 -1.16 19.51 5.90
C ASP A 431 -2.57 19.10 6.34
N ILE A 432 -3.21 18.17 5.63
CA ILE A 432 -4.48 17.58 6.05
C ILE A 432 -4.33 16.82 7.39
N ILE A 433 -3.26 16.05 7.55
CA ILE A 433 -2.96 15.35 8.80
C ILE A 433 -2.76 16.36 9.96
N LYS A 434 -2.11 17.49 9.72
CA LYS A 434 -1.95 18.56 10.75
C LYS A 434 -3.29 19.03 11.30
N GLU A 435 -4.31 19.18 10.45
CA GLU A 435 -5.66 19.58 10.88
C GLU A 435 -6.24 18.57 11.90
N LEU A 436 -6.06 17.28 11.67
CA LEU A 436 -6.45 16.25 12.61
C LEU A 436 -5.56 16.24 13.87
N GLU A 437 -4.25 16.36 13.71
CA GLU A 437 -3.28 16.36 14.82
C GLU A 437 -3.56 17.45 15.84
N VAL A 438 -3.86 18.68 15.37
CA VAL A 438 -4.17 19.83 16.23
C VAL A 438 -5.45 19.55 17.05
N ARG A 439 -6.53 19.12 16.40
CA ARG A 439 -7.80 18.82 17.06
C ARG A 439 -7.69 17.69 18.08
N ARG A 440 -6.99 16.62 17.69
CA ARG A 440 -6.69 15.50 18.58
C ARG A 440 -5.87 15.94 19.80
N PHE A 441 -4.85 16.79 19.59
CA PHE A 441 -4.01 17.32 20.65
C PHE A 441 -4.81 18.21 21.61
N ASP A 442 -5.62 19.12 21.12
CA ASP A 442 -6.45 20.01 21.93
C ASP A 442 -7.48 19.20 22.74
N PHE A 443 -8.12 18.20 22.13
CA PHE A 443 -9.02 17.30 22.82
C PHE A 443 -8.31 16.54 23.96
N ARG A 444 -7.17 15.92 23.69
CA ARG A 444 -6.39 15.17 24.70
C ARG A 444 -5.94 16.10 25.84
N ARG A 445 -5.51 17.30 25.51
CA ARG A 445 -5.10 18.31 26.51
C ARG A 445 -6.26 18.75 27.39
N LEU A 446 -7.47 18.86 26.85
CA LEU A 446 -8.68 19.14 27.62
C LEU A 446 -9.04 17.96 28.54
N MET A 447 -8.98 16.74 28.03
CA MET A 447 -9.24 15.53 28.82
C MET A 447 -8.19 15.32 29.92
N ASP A 448 -6.89 15.47 29.61
CA ASP A 448 -5.81 15.41 30.61
C ASP A 448 -5.97 16.51 31.66
N LYS A 449 -6.37 17.72 31.29
CA LYS A 449 -6.68 18.79 32.25
C LYS A 449 -7.90 18.47 33.10
N SER A 450 -8.95 17.85 32.54
CA SER A 450 -10.13 17.46 33.28
C SER A 450 -9.83 16.34 34.26
N LEU A 451 -9.12 15.28 33.80
CA LEU A 451 -8.70 14.15 34.65
C LEU A 451 -7.71 14.59 35.73
N ASN A 452 -6.73 15.43 35.37
CA ASN A 452 -5.78 15.97 36.34
C ASN A 452 -6.47 16.99 37.27
N SER A 453 -7.43 17.79 36.77
CA SER A 453 -8.16 18.73 37.63
C SER A 453 -9.02 17.99 38.67
N GLU A 454 -9.57 16.82 38.35
CA GLU A 454 -10.30 16.01 39.34
C GLU A 454 -9.36 15.33 40.33
N LYS A 455 -8.23 14.73 39.86
CA LYS A 455 -7.21 14.14 40.74
C LYS A 455 -6.51 15.19 41.62
N TYR A 456 -6.14 16.33 41.02
CA TYR A 456 -5.46 17.40 41.78
C TYR A 456 -6.44 18.27 42.59
N LYS A 457 -7.69 18.46 42.17
CA LYS A 457 -8.72 19.09 42.99
C LYS A 457 -8.95 18.29 44.25
N TRP A 458 -8.90 16.96 44.17
CA TRP A 458 -9.05 16.10 45.36
C TRP A 458 -7.87 16.24 46.33
N ASN A 459 -6.62 16.20 45.81
CA ASN A 459 -5.42 16.29 46.67
C ASN A 459 -5.12 17.72 47.13
N PHE A 460 -5.47 18.73 46.33
CA PHE A 460 -5.22 20.14 46.68
C PHE A 460 -6.36 20.78 47.44
N LYS A 461 -7.59 20.28 47.34
CA LYS A 461 -8.71 20.71 48.19
C LYS A 461 -8.42 20.48 49.68
N ILE A 462 -7.70 19.40 49.99
CA ILE A 462 -7.24 19.10 51.35
C ILE A 462 -6.16 20.09 51.83
N LEU A 463 -5.36 20.66 50.91
CA LEU A 463 -4.33 21.66 51.24
C LEU A 463 -4.86 23.08 51.34
N PHE A 464 -6.03 23.36 50.72
CA PHE A 464 -6.67 24.68 50.65
C PHE A 464 -8.12 24.61 51.18
N GLU A 465 -8.35 23.91 52.31
CA GLU A 465 -9.67 23.91 52.96
C GLU A 465 -10.03 25.35 53.35
N THR A 466 -10.77 26.02 52.47
CA THR A 466 -11.38 27.34 52.72
C THR A 466 -12.37 27.28 53.89
N ASP A 467 -12.93 26.10 54.18
CA ASP A 467 -13.80 25.84 55.31
C ASP A 467 -13.09 26.06 56.67
N LEU A 468 -11.76 26.02 56.68
CA LEU A 468 -10.96 26.29 57.88
C LEU A 468 -11.06 27.76 58.33
N ILE A 469 -11.10 28.67 57.36
CA ILE A 469 -11.20 30.11 57.62
C ILE A 469 -12.56 30.44 58.26
N ASP A 470 -13.64 29.87 57.73
CA ASP A 470 -14.98 30.11 58.21
C ASP A 470 -15.22 29.37 59.56
N SER A 471 -14.73 28.13 59.69
CA SER A 471 -14.80 27.34 60.94
C SER A 471 -14.02 28.02 62.07
N VAL A 472 -12.80 28.50 61.82
CA VAL A 472 -11.98 29.25 62.79
C VAL A 472 -12.64 30.55 63.16
N SER A 473 -13.20 31.29 62.18
CA SER A 473 -13.91 32.55 62.41
C SER A 473 -15.13 32.35 63.29
N ASP A 474 -15.93 31.34 63.02
CA ASP A 474 -17.13 31.02 63.79
C ASP A 474 -16.80 30.58 65.23
N THR A 475 -15.71 29.83 65.38
CA THR A 475 -15.23 29.39 66.70
C THR A 475 -14.73 30.59 67.52
N LEU A 476 -13.99 31.50 66.93
CA LEU A 476 -13.50 32.73 67.57
C LEU A 476 -14.63 33.70 67.92
N LYS A 477 -15.65 33.84 67.07
CA LYS A 477 -16.87 34.60 67.37
C LYS A 477 -17.63 34.00 68.53
N LYS A 478 -17.80 32.71 68.62
CA LYS A 478 -18.42 31.99 69.75
C LYS A 478 -17.65 32.14 71.06
N ALA A 479 -16.33 32.29 70.96
CA ALA A 479 -15.44 32.53 72.10
C ALA A 479 -15.37 34.00 72.56
N GLY A 480 -16.15 34.91 71.93
CA GLY A 480 -16.21 36.33 72.31
C GLY A 480 -15.00 37.17 71.91
N VAL A 481 -14.24 36.72 70.91
CA VAL A 481 -13.08 37.47 70.40
C VAL A 481 -13.52 38.67 69.54
N THR A 482 -12.83 39.79 69.65
CA THR A 482 -13.17 41.03 68.91
C THR A 482 -13.01 40.86 67.42
N ASP A 483 -13.89 41.49 66.64
CA ASP A 483 -13.87 41.38 65.15
C ASP A 483 -12.53 41.78 64.52
N ASP A 484 -11.81 42.69 65.17
CA ASP A 484 -10.46 43.13 64.70
C ASP A 484 -9.42 42.01 64.77
N LEU A 485 -9.41 41.23 65.81
CA LEU A 485 -8.56 40.03 65.99
C LEU A 485 -8.95 38.90 65.02
N ILE A 486 -10.28 38.73 64.77
CA ILE A 486 -10.79 37.76 63.81
C ILE A 486 -10.31 38.11 62.39
N ASN A 487 -10.35 39.36 62.01
CA ASN A 487 -9.87 39.87 60.73
C ASN A 487 -8.34 39.69 60.59
N GLN A 488 -7.56 39.91 61.65
CA GLN A 488 -6.11 39.67 61.62
C GLN A 488 -5.79 38.18 61.42
N VAL A 489 -6.52 37.27 62.07
CA VAL A 489 -6.37 35.80 61.88
C VAL A 489 -6.76 35.39 60.46
N LYS A 490 -7.85 35.94 59.91
CA LYS A 490 -8.23 35.74 58.49
C LYS A 490 -7.14 36.16 57.53
N ASP A 491 -6.55 37.32 57.73
CA ASP A 491 -5.46 37.87 56.90
C ASP A 491 -4.21 37.00 56.98
N MET A 492 -3.85 36.47 58.16
CA MET A 492 -2.73 35.57 58.34
C MET A 492 -2.96 34.24 57.58
N ILE A 493 -4.16 33.64 57.70
CA ILE A 493 -4.48 32.38 57.01
C ILE A 493 -4.52 32.64 55.48
N SER A 494 -5.06 33.75 55.03
CA SER A 494 -5.08 34.12 53.61
C SER A 494 -3.69 34.31 53.01
N LYS A 495 -2.75 34.97 53.77
CA LYS A 495 -1.35 35.09 53.35
C LYS A 495 -0.61 33.75 53.32
N ASP A 496 -0.90 32.83 54.22
CA ASP A 496 -0.31 31.49 54.25
C ASP A 496 -0.85 30.65 53.07
N ASN A 497 -2.13 30.73 52.75
CA ASN A 497 -2.73 30.10 51.60
C ASN A 497 -2.14 30.63 50.28
N LEU A 498 -1.84 31.92 50.19
CA LEU A 498 -1.17 32.52 49.00
C LEU A 498 0.26 32.00 48.85
N LYS A 499 1.01 31.82 49.94
CA LYS A 499 2.36 31.21 49.89
C LYS A 499 2.29 29.74 49.46
N LYS A 500 1.37 28.95 50.01
CA LYS A 500 1.14 27.55 49.64
C LYS A 500 0.78 27.42 48.17
N SER A 501 -0.07 28.31 47.61
CA SER A 501 -0.41 28.34 46.19
C SER A 501 0.81 28.58 45.30
N LYS A 502 1.72 29.44 45.72
CA LYS A 502 2.97 29.69 44.99
C LYS A 502 3.87 28.45 44.98
N TYR A 503 4.05 27.80 46.14
CA TYR A 503 4.85 26.56 46.23
C TYR A 503 4.27 25.44 45.36
N VAL A 504 2.95 25.28 45.30
CA VAL A 504 2.29 24.31 44.42
C VAL A 504 2.52 24.61 42.94
N SER A 505 2.45 25.90 42.57
CA SER A 505 2.78 26.32 41.19
C SER A 505 4.22 26.02 40.81
N ASP A 506 5.16 26.25 41.72
CA ASP A 506 6.58 25.98 41.48
C ASP A 506 6.90 24.47 41.45
N MET A 507 6.22 23.65 42.27
CA MET A 507 6.27 22.20 42.17
C MET A 507 5.70 21.68 40.84
N GLN A 508 4.60 22.26 40.34
CA GLN A 508 4.03 21.88 39.03
C GLN A 508 4.99 22.18 37.88
N LYS A 509 5.69 23.34 37.91
CA LYS A 509 6.74 23.68 36.93
C LYS A 509 7.92 22.70 36.99
N SER A 510 8.36 22.35 38.19
CA SER A 510 9.44 21.39 38.38
C SER A 510 9.07 20.00 37.87
N LEU A 511 7.84 19.52 38.15
CA LEU A 511 7.33 18.26 37.63
C LEU A 511 7.25 18.24 36.10
N ALA A 512 6.85 19.34 35.48
CA ALA A 512 6.81 19.46 34.02
C ALA A 512 8.22 19.36 33.41
N ILE A 513 9.23 19.96 34.06
CA ILE A 513 10.64 19.86 33.65
C ILE A 513 11.13 18.42 33.81
N TYR A 514 10.85 17.73 34.93
CA TYR A 514 11.23 16.33 35.14
C TYR A 514 10.55 15.38 34.15
N GLN A 515 9.29 15.60 33.80
CA GLN A 515 8.60 14.82 32.77
C GLN A 515 9.24 15.03 31.39
N GLY A 516 9.64 16.27 31.07
CA GLY A 516 10.40 16.59 29.86
C GLY A 516 11.74 15.86 29.81
N GLN A 517 12.50 15.85 30.91
CA GLN A 517 13.78 15.15 31.01
C GLN A 517 13.64 13.63 30.95
N ALA A 518 12.60 13.05 31.56
CA ALA A 518 12.32 11.61 31.49
C ALA A 518 11.96 11.18 30.06
N THR A 519 11.27 12.03 29.31
CA THR A 519 10.98 11.81 27.89
C THR A 519 12.25 11.89 27.04
N LEU A 520 13.11 12.86 27.32
CA LEU A 520 14.43 12.99 26.66
C LEU A 520 15.31 11.75 26.92
N GLY A 521 15.32 11.24 28.16
CA GLY A 521 16.05 10.02 28.53
C GLY A 521 15.55 8.77 27.78
N LYS A 522 14.24 8.65 27.54
CA LYS A 522 13.67 7.57 26.70
C LYS A 522 14.11 7.71 25.23
N ILE A 523 14.10 8.92 24.68
CA ILE A 523 14.55 9.21 23.31
C ILE A 523 16.03 8.88 23.15
N ILE A 524 16.88 9.29 24.11
CA ILE A 524 18.32 8.96 24.12
C ILE A 524 18.52 7.44 24.15
N ASN A 525 17.76 6.71 24.97
CA ASN A 525 17.84 5.24 25.01
C ASN A 525 17.44 4.59 23.67
N ILE A 526 16.42 5.11 22.98
CA ILE A 526 16.03 4.63 21.65
C ILE A 526 17.15 4.91 20.63
N ILE A 527 17.70 6.12 20.62
CA ILE A 527 18.80 6.50 19.72
C ILE A 527 20.04 5.62 19.98
N LEU A 528 20.37 5.36 21.23
CA LEU A 528 21.50 4.50 21.61
C LEU A 528 21.23 3.04 21.21
N HIS A 529 19.99 2.56 21.33
CA HIS A 529 19.61 1.20 20.94
C HIS A 529 19.65 1.02 19.41
N GLU A 530 19.08 1.97 18.66
CA GLU A 530 19.11 1.95 17.19
C GLU A 530 20.53 2.19 16.64
N GLY A 531 21.33 3.02 17.31
CA GLY A 531 22.73 3.24 16.94
C GLY A 531 23.66 2.05 17.24
N ARG A 532 23.30 1.18 18.17
CA ARG A 532 24.09 -0.04 18.47
C ARG A 532 24.06 -1.06 17.35
N ARG A 533 22.97 -1.18 16.59
CA ARG A 533 22.85 -2.15 15.48
C ARG A 533 23.87 -1.90 14.37
N PRO A 534 23.96 -0.71 13.75
CA PRO A 534 25.00 -0.45 12.75
C PRO A 534 26.43 -0.54 13.35
N LEU A 535 26.66 -0.09 14.58
CA LEU A 535 27.97 -0.22 15.23
C LEU A 535 28.36 -1.68 15.46
N SER A 536 27.43 -2.54 15.86
CA SER A 536 27.68 -3.99 15.98
C SER A 536 27.96 -4.63 14.63
N TYR A 537 27.25 -4.20 13.57
CA TYR A 537 27.51 -4.66 12.22
C TYR A 537 28.93 -4.31 11.78
N PHE A 538 29.35 -3.06 11.90
CA PHE A 538 30.71 -2.63 11.57
C PHE A 538 31.76 -3.35 12.42
N LYS A 539 31.55 -3.47 13.73
CA LYS A 539 32.46 -4.17 14.63
C LYS A 539 32.67 -5.64 14.23
N ASN A 540 31.65 -6.29 13.68
CA ASN A 540 31.73 -7.68 13.22
C ASN A 540 32.29 -7.81 11.80
N GLN A 541 32.12 -6.80 10.94
CA GLN A 541 32.58 -6.84 9.55
C GLN A 541 34.05 -6.39 9.39
N ILE A 542 34.54 -5.48 10.22
CA ILE A 542 35.93 -5.01 10.14
C ILE A 542 36.94 -6.16 10.26
N PRO A 543 36.84 -7.08 11.23
CA PRO A 543 37.77 -8.22 11.31
C PRO A 543 37.70 -9.15 10.08
N ASN A 544 36.49 -9.33 9.50
CA ASN A 544 36.32 -10.13 8.29
C ASN A 544 37.01 -9.45 7.09
N LEU A 545 36.86 -8.14 6.97
CA LEU A 545 37.52 -7.35 5.93
C LEU A 545 39.05 -7.39 6.08
N GLU A 546 39.56 -7.23 7.29
CA GLU A 546 40.97 -7.35 7.58
C GLU A 546 41.51 -8.74 7.22
N PHE A 547 40.75 -9.80 7.52
CA PHE A 547 41.10 -11.18 7.16
C PHE A 547 41.18 -11.34 5.63
N TYR A 548 40.18 -10.91 4.89
CA TYR A 548 40.16 -11.03 3.42
C TYR A 548 41.19 -10.17 2.73
N ILE A 549 41.52 -8.98 3.26
CA ILE A 549 42.61 -8.13 2.77
C ILE A 549 43.93 -8.86 2.93
N LYS A 550 44.16 -9.53 4.07
CA LYS A 550 45.36 -10.27 4.36
C LYS A 550 45.51 -11.49 3.45
N GLU A 551 44.40 -12.25 3.29
CA GLU A 551 44.31 -13.40 2.39
C GLU A 551 44.60 -13.00 0.93
N PHE A 552 44.01 -11.89 0.46
CA PHE A 552 44.30 -11.35 -0.87
C PHE A 552 45.74 -10.89 -1.04
N ALA A 553 46.33 -10.26 -0.02
CA ALA A 553 47.70 -9.83 -0.06
C ALA A 553 48.71 -11.00 -0.16
N GLU A 554 48.34 -12.14 0.46
CA GLU A 554 49.17 -13.37 0.44
C GLU A 554 48.99 -14.20 -0.84
N ASN A 555 47.74 -14.36 -1.31
CA ASN A 555 47.41 -15.32 -2.38
C ASN A 555 47.01 -14.66 -3.72
N ARG A 556 46.65 -13.35 -3.74
CA ARG A 556 46.23 -12.57 -4.90
C ARG A 556 45.14 -13.26 -5.75
N ASP A 557 44.20 -13.96 -5.10
CA ASP A 557 43.14 -14.68 -5.79
C ASP A 557 41.88 -13.79 -5.99
N ASP A 558 41.15 -14.05 -7.09
CA ASP A 558 39.93 -13.31 -7.44
C ASP A 558 38.79 -13.56 -6.44
N CYS A 559 38.82 -14.66 -5.71
CA CYS A 559 37.79 -15.00 -4.74
C CYS A 559 37.85 -14.08 -3.50
N SER A 560 39.07 -13.83 -2.98
CA SER A 560 39.29 -12.89 -1.86
C SER A 560 39.01 -11.44 -2.28
N TYR A 561 39.35 -11.05 -3.51
CA TYR A 561 39.01 -9.74 -4.06
C TYR A 561 37.49 -9.48 -4.11
N ASN A 562 36.70 -10.44 -4.57
CA ASN A 562 35.25 -10.31 -4.66
C ASN A 562 34.55 -10.26 -3.29
N LYS A 563 35.17 -10.79 -2.24
CA LYS A 563 34.66 -10.71 -0.85
C LYS A 563 34.97 -9.35 -0.18
N ILE A 564 36.00 -8.66 -0.64
CA ILE A 564 36.36 -7.31 -0.16
C ILE A 564 35.48 -6.24 -0.83
N ARG A 565 35.11 -6.43 -2.09
CA ARG A 565 34.23 -5.53 -2.83
C ARG A 565 32.78 -5.64 -2.34
#